data_687e9b0274c7094a54ba30da08d33af1
#
_entry.id   687e9b0274c7094a54ba30da08d33af1
#
_cell.length_a   1.000
_cell.length_b   1.000
_cell.length_c   1.000
_cell.angle_alpha   90.00
_cell.angle_beta   90.00
_cell.angle_gamma   90.00
#
_symmetry.space_group_name_H-M   'P 1'
#
loop_
_entity.id
_entity.type
_entity.pdbx_description
1 polymer ?
#
loop_
_entity_poly.entity_id
_entity_poly.type
_entity_poly.pdbx_seq_one_letter_code
_entity_poly.pdbx_strand_id
1 'polypeptide(L)'
;MKRIIILILFFQASVYAQKITTNATDVSIFRNGAQVTRTASFYIHKGTKEYSLYGFSQYMDPRSVQIKSDGDFTLLYSSNRSNLTDSTNYGIEWSQANGQRKALENSIQDNQNILLTLQKEEELFYVDKTQNREAFLNNPDALLKMADLYRSRLLDIKRKITEIQNKIQKQEIDLQKLNTRESQLIYEYTKSSSNEFVLTISSERDQQINMTVSYYTIEAFWSSSYDLKVKDINSPIELISKALITQNTGEKWNQVNCTLMTGNPNVSFELPFLQTWWLVNYTETNDPKIKGARAEETVYNLDGIRYQGRSINYRTAGSEVQEQLTMNEFVVKEKLTIPSDGKSITVILNTQTHPANFEYLAVPKKSKHAYLKAMITNWEELNISTGPMGIYFANTFVGTTTLNPESIEDTLSISLGPDIATQLKRTKIAENTKKETFSTKKHSNIAWEIDIKNSKTRDIEVHIEDQIPLSKLNEVEVETKELSGGILDQNNGIITWNVKIPAGKSIKKILKYQVRYPKSMKLILE
;
A
#
# COMPACT_ATOMS: atom_id res chain seq x y z
N MET A 1 -52.13 -58.91 40.66
CA MET A 1 -51.02 -58.68 39.73
C MET A 1 -50.76 -57.19 39.66
N LYS A 2 -49.71 -56.70 40.44
CA LYS A 2 -49.27 -55.28 40.44
C LYS A 2 -48.21 -55.11 39.35
N ARG A 3 -48.48 -54.30 38.30
CA ARG A 3 -47.52 -53.92 37.29
C ARG A 3 -46.68 -52.73 37.80
N ILE A 4 -45.39 -52.97 38.04
CA ILE A 4 -44.41 -51.94 38.37
C ILE A 4 -43.94 -51.34 37.02
N ILE A 5 -44.27 -50.07 36.79
CA ILE A 5 -43.74 -49.27 35.65
C ILE A 5 -42.42 -48.66 36.13
N ILE A 6 -41.30 -49.17 35.61
CA ILE A 6 -39.95 -48.58 35.83
C ILE A 6 -39.85 -47.40 34.81
N LEU A 7 -39.91 -46.20 35.36
CA LEU A 7 -39.65 -44.96 34.59
C LEU A 7 -38.11 -44.79 34.48
N ILE A 8 -37.57 -45.14 33.31
CA ILE A 8 -36.16 -44.86 33.00
C ILE A 8 -36.03 -43.38 32.68
N LEU A 9 -35.58 -42.58 33.62
CA LEU A 9 -35.17 -41.18 33.40
C LEU A 9 -33.85 -41.18 32.61
N PHE A 10 -33.94 -40.92 31.31
CA PHE A 10 -32.79 -40.56 30.49
C PHE A 10 -32.29 -39.17 30.95
N PHE A 11 -31.27 -39.16 31.76
CA PHE A 11 -30.51 -37.97 32.11
C PHE A 11 -29.69 -37.57 30.83
N GLN A 12 -30.23 -36.69 30.02
CA GLN A 12 -29.46 -36.05 28.96
C GLN A 12 -28.46 -35.12 29.66
N ALA A 13 -27.25 -35.62 29.92
CA ALA A 13 -26.14 -34.78 30.31
C ALA A 13 -25.80 -33.89 29.12
N SER A 14 -26.28 -32.66 29.14
CA SER A 14 -25.83 -31.62 28.24
C SER A 14 -24.31 -31.46 28.44
N VAL A 15 -23.53 -32.01 27.52
CA VAL A 15 -22.07 -31.81 27.47
C VAL A 15 -21.86 -30.38 27.00
N TYR A 16 -21.78 -29.45 27.95
CA TYR A 16 -21.27 -28.12 27.65
C TYR A 16 -19.77 -28.27 27.40
N ALA A 17 -19.33 -27.98 26.16
CA ALA A 17 -17.91 -27.90 25.86
C ALA A 17 -17.28 -26.81 26.75
N GLN A 18 -16.21 -27.14 27.44
CA GLN A 18 -15.52 -26.18 28.29
C GLN A 18 -14.87 -25.11 27.42
N LYS A 19 -15.26 -23.83 27.62
CA LYS A 19 -14.71 -22.69 26.92
C LYS A 19 -13.31 -22.36 27.46
N ILE A 20 -12.28 -22.50 26.59
CA ILE A 20 -10.89 -22.28 26.95
C ILE A 20 -10.36 -21.10 26.14
N THR A 21 -9.95 -20.04 26.83
CA THR A 21 -9.33 -18.89 26.20
C THR A 21 -7.84 -19.16 25.98
N THR A 22 -7.33 -18.89 24.77
CA THR A 22 -5.92 -19.01 24.44
C THR A 22 -5.27 -17.64 24.30
N ASN A 23 -3.96 -17.55 24.55
CA ASN A 23 -3.18 -16.32 24.39
C ASN A 23 -2.12 -16.50 23.31
N ALA A 24 -2.00 -15.54 22.40
CA ALA A 24 -0.88 -15.48 21.47
C ALA A 24 0.39 -15.15 22.25
N THR A 25 1.43 -15.95 22.09
CA THR A 25 2.75 -15.78 22.77
C THR A 25 3.84 -15.40 21.78
N ASP A 26 3.83 -16.01 20.58
CA ASP A 26 4.86 -15.82 19.58
C ASP A 26 4.22 -15.64 18.20
N VAL A 27 4.78 -14.73 17.41
CA VAL A 27 4.30 -14.44 16.06
C VAL A 27 5.49 -14.30 15.12
N SER A 28 5.56 -15.17 14.10
CA SER A 28 6.51 -15.04 12.99
C SER A 28 5.78 -14.45 11.79
N ILE A 29 6.08 -13.19 11.44
CA ILE A 29 5.40 -12.46 10.37
C ILE A 29 6.24 -12.55 9.10
N PHE A 30 5.65 -13.03 8.02
CA PHE A 30 6.25 -13.14 6.70
C PHE A 30 5.92 -11.93 5.81
N ARG A 31 6.48 -11.89 4.61
CA ARG A 31 6.07 -10.90 3.58
C ARG A 31 4.59 -11.07 3.19
N ASN A 32 4.06 -12.26 3.35
CA ASN A 32 2.65 -12.58 3.13
C ASN A 32 2.22 -13.61 4.17
N GLY A 33 1.39 -13.20 5.13
CA GLY A 33 0.90 -14.02 6.21
C GLY A 33 1.77 -14.02 7.47
N ALA A 34 1.30 -14.72 8.49
CA ALA A 34 2.00 -14.91 9.75
C ALA A 34 1.75 -16.31 10.33
N GLN A 35 2.74 -16.88 10.98
CA GLN A 35 2.57 -18.02 11.87
C GLN A 35 2.36 -17.51 13.29
N VAL A 36 1.23 -17.87 13.89
CA VAL A 36 0.86 -17.49 15.25
C VAL A 36 0.96 -18.71 16.15
N THR A 37 1.61 -18.55 17.29
CA THR A 37 1.68 -19.58 18.34
C THR A 37 0.88 -19.10 19.54
N ARG A 38 -0.06 -19.93 19.97
CA ARG A 38 -0.97 -19.67 21.10
C ARG A 38 -0.79 -20.74 22.16
N THR A 39 -0.94 -20.33 23.41
CA THR A 39 -0.85 -21.24 24.57
C THR A 39 -2.14 -21.20 25.37
N ALA A 40 -2.47 -22.35 25.96
CA ALA A 40 -3.54 -22.51 26.95
C ALA A 40 -3.16 -23.54 27.97
N SER A 41 -3.60 -23.33 29.22
CA SER A 41 -3.49 -24.30 30.31
C SER A 41 -4.89 -24.63 30.81
N PHE A 42 -5.28 -25.90 30.72
CA PHE A 42 -6.62 -26.34 31.10
C PHE A 42 -6.63 -27.80 31.57
N TYR A 43 -7.73 -28.18 32.19
CA TYR A 43 -7.91 -29.52 32.76
C TYR A 43 -8.66 -30.40 31.78
N ILE A 44 -8.12 -31.59 31.48
CA ILE A 44 -8.79 -32.62 30.69
C ILE A 44 -9.27 -33.76 31.56
N HIS A 45 -10.47 -34.26 31.24
CA HIS A 45 -11.10 -35.33 32.00
C HIS A 45 -10.92 -36.68 31.33
N LYS A 46 -10.92 -37.75 32.14
CA LYS A 46 -10.92 -39.14 31.67
C LYS A 46 -12.07 -39.41 30.71
N GLY A 47 -11.77 -40.19 29.66
CA GLY A 47 -12.69 -40.51 28.54
C GLY A 47 -12.55 -39.56 27.36
N THR A 48 -13.48 -39.67 26.45
CA THR A 48 -13.51 -38.85 25.24
C THR A 48 -14.36 -37.60 25.48
N LYS A 49 -13.79 -36.40 25.31
CA LYS A 49 -14.43 -35.11 25.54
C LYS A 49 -14.09 -34.11 24.43
N GLU A 50 -15.00 -33.16 24.20
CA GLU A 50 -14.74 -32.01 23.36
C GLU A 50 -14.30 -30.79 24.17
N TYR A 51 -13.29 -30.09 23.68
CA TYR A 51 -12.73 -28.88 24.26
C TYR A 51 -12.70 -27.78 23.20
N SER A 52 -13.31 -26.64 23.52
CA SER A 52 -13.42 -25.49 22.62
C SER A 52 -12.40 -24.42 23.00
N LEU A 53 -11.41 -24.20 22.14
CA LEU A 53 -10.38 -23.18 22.29
C LEU A 53 -10.76 -21.93 21.50
N TYR A 54 -10.67 -20.76 22.13
CA TYR A 54 -11.05 -19.46 21.55
C TYR A 54 -9.87 -18.54 21.37
N GLY A 55 -10.01 -17.59 20.45
CA GLY A 55 -9.03 -16.54 20.18
C GLY A 55 -8.31 -16.68 18.85
N PHE A 56 -8.68 -17.64 18.02
CA PHE A 56 -8.07 -17.92 16.72
C PHE A 56 -8.57 -16.99 15.62
N SER A 57 -7.71 -16.74 14.62
CA SER A 57 -8.07 -15.99 13.42
C SER A 57 -9.14 -16.70 12.60
N GLN A 58 -10.09 -15.94 12.08
CA GLN A 58 -11.00 -16.44 11.06
C GLN A 58 -10.30 -16.83 9.75
N TYR A 59 -9.09 -16.30 9.53
CA TYR A 59 -8.24 -16.54 8.35
C TYR A 59 -7.17 -17.61 8.61
N MET A 60 -7.29 -18.39 9.70
CA MET A 60 -6.42 -19.52 10.00
C MET A 60 -6.50 -20.57 8.89
N ASP A 61 -5.35 -21.01 8.35
CA ASP A 61 -5.31 -22.18 7.47
C ASP A 61 -5.36 -23.46 8.32
N PRO A 62 -6.46 -24.23 8.27
CA PRO A 62 -6.60 -25.46 9.08
C PRO A 62 -5.53 -26.52 8.79
N ARG A 63 -4.93 -26.51 7.60
CA ARG A 63 -3.89 -27.46 7.19
C ARG A 63 -2.53 -27.18 7.85
N SER A 64 -2.34 -25.94 8.30
CA SER A 64 -1.10 -25.49 8.92
C SER A 64 -1.05 -25.73 10.44
N VAL A 65 -2.15 -26.20 11.02
CA VAL A 65 -2.27 -26.34 12.48
C VAL A 65 -1.35 -27.42 13.03
N GLN A 66 -0.53 -27.04 14.00
CA GLN A 66 0.34 -27.93 14.76
C GLN A 66 -0.02 -27.81 16.24
N ILE A 67 -0.19 -28.94 16.90
CA ILE A 67 -0.54 -29.04 18.32
C ILE A 67 0.59 -29.73 19.07
N LYS A 68 1.06 -29.11 20.15
CA LYS A 68 2.01 -29.69 21.12
C LYS A 68 1.42 -29.58 22.49
N SER A 69 1.64 -30.59 23.32
CA SER A 69 1.21 -30.60 24.72
C SER A 69 2.17 -31.42 25.56
N ASP A 70 2.18 -31.15 26.86
CA ASP A 70 2.91 -31.91 27.90
C ASP A 70 2.06 -33.05 28.51
N GLY A 71 0.76 -33.15 28.14
CA GLY A 71 -0.17 -34.15 28.65
C GLY A 71 -0.13 -35.46 27.86
N ASP A 72 -0.56 -36.54 28.52
CA ASP A 72 -0.71 -37.88 27.97
C ASP A 72 -2.17 -38.09 27.53
N PHE A 73 -2.46 -37.90 26.25
CA PHE A 73 -3.78 -38.06 25.66
C PHE A 73 -3.70 -38.35 24.14
N THR A 74 -4.79 -38.84 23.59
CA THR A 74 -4.94 -39.03 22.14
C THR A 74 -5.86 -37.95 21.58
N LEU A 75 -5.38 -37.19 20.61
CA LEU A 75 -6.19 -36.30 19.80
C LEU A 75 -6.89 -37.13 18.71
N LEU A 76 -8.22 -37.23 18.79
CA LEU A 76 -9.01 -38.01 17.82
C LEU A 76 -9.30 -37.22 16.57
N TYR A 77 -9.75 -35.98 16.70
CA TYR A 77 -9.89 -35.03 15.59
C TYR A 77 -9.89 -33.58 16.08
N SER A 78 -9.66 -32.66 15.15
CA SER A 78 -9.82 -31.23 15.37
C SER A 78 -10.68 -30.62 14.26
N SER A 79 -11.45 -29.61 14.59
CA SER A 79 -12.26 -28.87 13.63
C SER A 79 -12.29 -27.38 13.95
N ASN A 80 -12.37 -26.57 12.92
CA ASN A 80 -12.60 -25.14 13.06
C ASN A 80 -14.09 -24.87 12.95
N ARG A 81 -14.67 -24.28 13.97
CA ARG A 81 -16.09 -23.93 14.02
C ARG A 81 -16.18 -22.40 14.03
N SER A 82 -16.63 -21.80 12.92
CA SER A 82 -16.94 -20.39 12.94
C SER A 82 -18.21 -20.17 13.76
N ASN A 83 -18.08 -19.53 14.92
CA ASN A 83 -19.22 -19.01 15.63
C ASN A 83 -19.75 -17.81 14.84
N LEU A 84 -20.58 -18.06 13.84
CA LEU A 84 -21.53 -17.09 13.34
C LEU A 84 -22.51 -16.84 14.49
N THR A 85 -22.13 -16.00 15.43
CA THR A 85 -23.05 -15.44 16.41
C THR A 85 -24.22 -14.87 15.62
N ASP A 86 -25.40 -15.22 16.07
CA ASP A 86 -26.70 -14.81 15.53
C ASP A 86 -26.61 -13.40 14.93
N SER A 87 -26.77 -13.30 13.61
CA SER A 87 -26.60 -12.07 12.82
C SER A 87 -27.55 -10.93 13.22
N THR A 88 -28.34 -11.14 14.29
CA THR A 88 -29.33 -10.21 14.81
C THR A 88 -28.85 -9.41 16.03
N ASN A 89 -27.70 -9.72 16.62
CA ASN A 89 -27.24 -9.06 17.86
C ASN A 89 -25.75 -8.69 17.80
N TYR A 90 -25.46 -7.53 17.24
CA TYR A 90 -24.10 -6.93 17.18
C TYR A 90 -23.72 -6.15 18.45
N GLY A 91 -24.32 -6.48 19.60
CA GLY A 91 -24.02 -5.87 20.87
C GLY A 91 -24.86 -4.65 21.24
N ILE A 92 -24.69 -4.16 22.48
CA ILE A 92 -25.51 -3.07 23.05
C ILE A 92 -25.34 -1.76 22.28
N GLU A 93 -24.11 -1.42 21.90
CA GLU A 93 -23.82 -0.17 21.18
C GLU A 93 -24.46 -0.15 19.78
N TRP A 94 -24.43 -1.27 19.07
CA TRP A 94 -25.12 -1.39 17.78
C TRP A 94 -26.63 -1.27 17.96
N SER A 95 -27.21 -1.94 18.98
CA SER A 95 -28.64 -1.87 19.24
C SER A 95 -29.11 -0.44 19.54
N GLN A 96 -28.29 0.33 20.27
CA GLN A 96 -28.55 1.75 20.53
C GLN A 96 -28.47 2.60 19.25
N ALA A 97 -27.41 2.41 18.46
CA ALA A 97 -27.22 3.14 17.19
C ALA A 97 -28.35 2.83 16.19
N ASN A 98 -28.75 1.56 16.06
CA ASN A 98 -29.87 1.14 15.22
C ASN A 98 -31.22 1.74 15.70
N GLY A 99 -31.43 1.78 17.02
CA GLY A 99 -32.61 2.44 17.61
C GLY A 99 -32.66 3.94 17.28
N GLN A 100 -31.53 4.64 17.42
CA GLN A 100 -31.40 6.05 17.08
C GLN A 100 -31.61 6.31 15.57
N ARG A 101 -31.05 5.45 14.71
CA ARG A 101 -31.24 5.52 13.27
C ARG A 101 -32.70 5.42 12.88
N LYS A 102 -33.41 4.38 13.38
CA LYS A 102 -34.84 4.20 13.11
C LYS A 102 -35.70 5.38 13.58
N ALA A 103 -35.41 5.92 14.77
CA ALA A 103 -36.11 7.09 15.28
C ALA A 103 -35.87 8.33 14.40
N LEU A 104 -34.65 8.51 13.91
CA LEU A 104 -34.30 9.62 13.04
C LEU A 104 -34.92 9.47 11.64
N GLU A 105 -34.96 8.28 11.07
CA GLU A 105 -35.67 7.98 9.81
C GLU A 105 -37.15 8.33 9.90
N ASN A 106 -37.81 7.92 10.98
CA ASN A 106 -39.22 8.27 11.22
C ASN A 106 -39.41 9.80 11.33
N SER A 107 -38.51 10.49 12.05
CA SER A 107 -38.57 11.95 12.17
C SER A 107 -38.33 12.68 10.83
N ILE A 108 -37.48 12.16 9.96
CA ILE A 108 -37.28 12.67 8.60
C ILE A 108 -38.57 12.50 7.80
N GLN A 109 -39.18 11.31 7.85
CA GLN A 109 -40.42 11.03 7.14
C GLN A 109 -41.57 11.95 7.61
N ASP A 110 -41.71 12.20 8.92
CA ASP A 110 -42.71 13.13 9.46
C ASP A 110 -42.46 14.57 8.95
N ASN A 111 -41.21 15.05 8.96
CA ASN A 111 -40.89 16.36 8.42
C ASN A 111 -41.13 16.44 6.90
N GLN A 112 -40.89 15.39 6.14
CA GLN A 112 -41.19 15.32 4.71
C GLN A 112 -42.73 15.41 4.47
N ASN A 113 -43.54 14.75 5.28
CA ASN A 113 -45.00 14.86 5.23
C ASN A 113 -45.48 16.29 5.53
N ILE A 114 -44.87 16.96 6.55
CA ILE A 114 -45.17 18.35 6.86
C ILE A 114 -44.75 19.26 5.69
N LEU A 115 -43.57 19.04 5.11
CA LEU A 115 -43.09 19.78 3.93
C LEU A 115 -44.05 19.68 2.76
N LEU A 116 -44.49 18.46 2.45
CA LEU A 116 -45.47 18.21 1.40
C LEU A 116 -46.81 18.94 1.65
N THR A 117 -47.28 18.93 2.90
CA THR A 117 -48.51 19.66 3.30
C THR A 117 -48.39 21.16 3.10
N LEU A 118 -47.26 21.74 3.51
CA LEU A 118 -46.98 23.17 3.31
C LEU A 118 -46.84 23.54 1.84
N GLN A 119 -46.24 22.68 1.03
CA GLN A 119 -46.13 22.88 -0.42
C GLN A 119 -47.52 22.85 -1.07
N LYS A 120 -48.38 21.93 -0.66
CA LYS A 120 -49.80 21.89 -1.13
C LYS A 120 -50.60 23.12 -0.68
N GLU A 121 -50.39 23.57 0.55
CA GLU A 121 -50.98 24.86 1.01
C GLU A 121 -50.45 26.04 0.14
N GLU A 122 -49.17 26.08 -0.16
CA GLU A 122 -48.60 27.10 -1.05
C GLU A 122 -49.22 27.07 -2.46
N GLU A 123 -49.39 25.84 -3.03
CA GLU A 123 -50.00 25.64 -4.34
C GLU A 123 -51.41 26.21 -4.45
N LEU A 124 -52.23 26.06 -3.38
CA LEU A 124 -53.57 26.63 -3.34
C LEU A 124 -53.59 28.15 -3.54
N PHE A 125 -52.52 28.84 -3.09
CA PHE A 125 -52.40 30.29 -3.27
C PHE A 125 -52.05 30.68 -4.73
N TYR A 126 -51.59 29.78 -5.58
CA TYR A 126 -51.27 30.04 -6.98
C TYR A 126 -52.42 29.71 -7.94
N VAL A 127 -53.33 28.79 -7.56
CA VAL A 127 -54.38 28.26 -8.45
C VAL A 127 -55.54 29.24 -8.66
N ASP A 128 -55.80 30.16 -7.68
CA ASP A 128 -57.06 30.93 -7.69
C ASP A 128 -56.97 32.33 -8.32
N LYS A 129 -56.04 32.56 -9.27
CA LYS A 129 -55.86 33.89 -9.92
C LYS A 129 -56.88 34.25 -10.98
N THR A 130 -57.74 33.32 -11.40
CA THR A 130 -58.56 33.51 -12.62
C THR A 130 -60.08 33.60 -12.43
N GLN A 131 -60.65 33.12 -11.32
CA GLN A 131 -62.10 32.98 -11.21
C GLN A 131 -62.85 34.12 -10.55
N ASN A 132 -62.19 35.05 -9.82
CA ASN A 132 -62.90 36.10 -9.04
C ASN A 132 -62.47 37.53 -9.38
N ARG A 133 -61.90 37.77 -10.57
CA ARG A 133 -61.35 39.08 -10.96
C ARG A 133 -62.39 40.20 -10.99
N GLU A 134 -63.63 39.93 -11.44
CA GLU A 134 -64.69 40.95 -11.57
C GLU A 134 -65.30 41.36 -10.24
N ALA A 135 -65.36 40.47 -9.22
CA ALA A 135 -65.85 40.79 -7.91
C ALA A 135 -64.95 41.74 -7.10
N PHE A 136 -63.64 41.73 -7.39
CA PHE A 136 -62.63 42.57 -6.70
C PHE A 136 -62.44 43.95 -7.32
N LEU A 137 -62.81 44.14 -8.58
CA LEU A 137 -62.64 45.44 -9.27
C LEU A 137 -63.53 46.56 -8.70
N ASN A 138 -64.60 46.17 -7.96
CA ASN A 138 -65.57 47.12 -7.41
C ASN A 138 -65.32 47.54 -5.95
N ASN A 139 -64.25 47.01 -5.29
CA ASN A 139 -63.91 47.35 -3.89
C ASN A 139 -62.40 47.36 -3.65
N PRO A 140 -61.70 48.52 -3.86
CA PRO A 140 -60.24 48.65 -3.74
C PRO A 140 -59.70 48.34 -2.34
N ASP A 141 -60.45 48.66 -1.29
CA ASP A 141 -60.02 48.43 0.12
C ASP A 141 -60.02 46.92 0.47
N ALA A 142 -61.04 46.18 -0.04
CA ALA A 142 -61.10 44.76 0.12
C ALA A 142 -59.96 44.04 -0.63
N LEU A 143 -59.57 44.55 -1.81
CA LEU A 143 -58.44 44.07 -2.59
C LEU A 143 -57.12 44.23 -1.87
N LEU A 144 -56.89 45.42 -1.26
CA LEU A 144 -55.65 45.71 -0.51
C LEU A 144 -55.54 44.80 0.73
N LYS A 145 -56.62 44.66 1.53
CA LYS A 145 -56.65 43.76 2.71
C LYS A 145 -56.39 42.29 2.31
N MET A 146 -56.94 41.85 1.22
CA MET A 146 -56.71 40.51 0.70
C MET A 146 -55.28 40.31 0.20
N ALA A 147 -54.70 41.30 -0.48
CA ALA A 147 -53.33 41.28 -0.92
C ALA A 147 -52.33 41.22 0.27
N ASP A 148 -52.63 41.94 1.36
CA ASP A 148 -51.79 41.92 2.57
C ASP A 148 -51.92 40.57 3.31
N LEU A 149 -53.12 40.03 3.45
CA LEU A 149 -53.34 38.70 4.01
C LEU A 149 -52.63 37.61 3.17
N TYR A 150 -52.72 37.72 1.85
CA TYR A 150 -52.07 36.80 0.93
C TYR A 150 -50.56 36.86 1.08
N ARG A 151 -49.99 38.04 1.08
CA ARG A 151 -48.56 38.27 1.26
C ARG A 151 -48.05 37.73 2.60
N SER A 152 -48.75 38.07 3.70
CA SER A 152 -48.34 37.63 5.04
C SER A 152 -48.40 36.11 5.19
N ARG A 153 -49.47 35.48 4.68
CA ARG A 153 -49.64 34.02 4.76
C ARG A 153 -48.62 33.27 3.89
N LEU A 154 -48.38 33.74 2.66
CA LEU A 154 -47.40 33.14 1.76
C LEU A 154 -45.98 33.27 2.30
N LEU A 155 -45.65 34.41 2.92
CA LEU A 155 -44.33 34.57 3.57
C LEU A 155 -44.17 33.60 4.76
N ASP A 156 -45.23 33.41 5.57
CA ASP A 156 -45.21 32.46 6.68
C ASP A 156 -45.03 31.01 6.20
N ILE A 157 -45.74 30.61 5.16
CA ILE A 157 -45.60 29.28 4.55
C ILE A 157 -44.20 29.08 4.03
N LYS A 158 -43.63 30.03 3.26
CA LYS A 158 -42.29 29.94 2.71
C LYS A 158 -41.22 29.86 3.79
N ARG A 159 -41.38 30.62 4.87
CA ARG A 159 -40.46 30.51 6.02
C ARG A 159 -40.52 29.11 6.64
N LYS A 160 -41.72 28.55 6.88
CA LYS A 160 -41.90 27.21 7.43
C LYS A 160 -41.34 26.13 6.50
N ILE A 161 -41.53 26.27 5.19
CA ILE A 161 -40.92 25.37 4.20
C ILE A 161 -39.39 25.37 4.33
N THR A 162 -38.78 26.57 4.40
CA THR A 162 -37.33 26.68 4.53
C THR A 162 -36.83 26.10 5.86
N GLU A 163 -37.53 26.36 6.97
CA GLU A 163 -37.19 25.79 8.28
C GLU A 163 -37.23 24.25 8.27
N ILE A 164 -38.28 23.67 7.70
CA ILE A 164 -38.43 22.20 7.60
C ILE A 164 -37.39 21.61 6.67
N GLN A 165 -37.08 22.22 5.52
CA GLN A 165 -36.03 21.78 4.61
C GLN A 165 -34.66 21.76 5.29
N ASN A 166 -34.31 22.82 6.00
CA ASN A 166 -33.06 22.90 6.75
C ASN A 166 -32.98 21.82 7.86
N LYS A 167 -34.13 21.55 8.52
CA LYS A 167 -34.23 20.50 9.53
C LYS A 167 -34.01 19.10 8.92
N ILE A 168 -34.65 18.82 7.78
CA ILE A 168 -34.47 17.56 7.03
C ILE A 168 -32.99 17.40 6.65
N GLN A 169 -32.38 18.42 6.03
CA GLN A 169 -30.98 18.37 5.62
C GLN A 169 -30.04 18.06 6.79
N LYS A 170 -30.26 18.68 7.96
CA LYS A 170 -29.47 18.39 9.16
C LYS A 170 -29.67 16.94 9.62
N GLN A 171 -30.91 16.46 9.63
CA GLN A 171 -31.24 15.08 10.00
C GLN A 171 -30.64 14.04 9.04
N GLU A 172 -30.59 14.32 7.74
CA GLU A 172 -29.94 13.45 6.73
C GLU A 172 -28.44 13.35 6.95
N ILE A 173 -27.76 14.45 7.31
CA ILE A 173 -26.34 14.41 7.69
C ILE A 173 -26.11 13.54 8.94
N ASP A 174 -26.98 13.68 9.94
CA ASP A 174 -26.87 12.90 11.17
C ASP A 174 -27.20 11.42 10.92
N LEU A 175 -28.14 11.12 10.02
CA LEU A 175 -28.44 9.76 9.56
C LEU A 175 -27.24 9.11 8.87
N GLN A 176 -26.54 9.85 8.02
CA GLN A 176 -25.31 9.36 7.36
C GLN A 176 -24.22 9.01 8.38
N LYS A 177 -24.05 9.83 9.44
CA LYS A 177 -23.10 9.52 10.53
C LYS A 177 -23.48 8.25 11.28
N LEU A 178 -24.78 8.05 11.58
CA LEU A 178 -25.27 6.85 12.25
C LEU A 178 -25.08 5.59 11.38
N ASN A 179 -25.36 5.66 10.08
CA ASN A 179 -25.13 4.56 9.15
C ASN A 179 -23.64 4.17 9.09
N THR A 180 -22.74 5.16 9.08
CA THR A 180 -21.30 4.92 9.13
C THR A 180 -20.90 4.25 10.45
N ARG A 181 -21.45 4.72 11.57
CA ARG A 181 -21.19 4.13 12.91
C ARG A 181 -21.71 2.70 13.02
N GLU A 182 -22.92 2.42 12.54
CA GLU A 182 -23.48 1.05 12.50
C GLU A 182 -22.57 0.10 11.69
N SER A 183 -22.16 0.54 10.50
CA SER A 183 -21.25 -0.24 9.65
C SER A 183 -19.92 -0.54 10.35
N GLN A 184 -19.37 0.43 11.08
CA GLN A 184 -18.17 0.23 11.88
C GLN A 184 -18.38 -0.77 13.01
N LEU A 185 -19.49 -0.68 13.74
CA LEU A 185 -19.82 -1.59 14.84
C LEU A 185 -20.05 -3.02 14.34
N ILE A 186 -20.73 -3.19 13.19
CA ILE A 186 -20.88 -4.51 12.53
C ILE A 186 -19.50 -5.07 12.16
N TYR A 187 -18.65 -4.25 11.55
CA TYR A 187 -17.30 -4.66 11.16
C TYR A 187 -16.45 -5.06 12.39
N GLU A 188 -16.46 -4.24 13.44
CA GLU A 188 -15.73 -4.53 14.69
C GLU A 188 -16.25 -5.82 15.36
N TYR A 189 -17.56 -6.03 15.37
CA TYR A 189 -18.18 -7.21 15.93
C TYR A 189 -17.86 -8.48 15.14
N THR A 190 -18.03 -8.46 13.81
CA THR A 190 -17.67 -9.57 12.93
C THR A 190 -16.18 -9.89 12.98
N LYS A 191 -15.34 -8.86 13.10
CA LYS A 191 -13.90 -9.02 13.26
C LYS A 191 -13.52 -9.61 14.63
N SER A 192 -14.24 -9.31 15.70
CA SER A 192 -14.01 -9.83 17.04
C SER A 192 -14.62 -11.22 17.28
N SER A 193 -15.43 -11.73 16.35
CA SER A 193 -15.94 -13.11 16.41
C SER A 193 -14.78 -14.07 16.12
N SER A 194 -14.11 -14.49 17.20
CA SER A 194 -13.03 -15.46 17.12
C SER A 194 -13.56 -16.82 16.70
N ASN A 195 -12.88 -17.46 15.76
CA ASN A 195 -13.14 -18.85 15.45
C ASN A 195 -12.90 -19.72 16.69
N GLU A 196 -13.76 -20.70 16.85
CA GLU A 196 -13.67 -21.75 17.84
C GLU A 196 -12.89 -22.92 17.23
N PHE A 197 -11.77 -23.26 17.84
CA PHE A 197 -11.00 -24.44 17.47
C PHE A 197 -11.37 -25.58 18.42
N VAL A 198 -12.10 -26.55 17.92
CA VAL A 198 -12.65 -27.65 18.70
C VAL A 198 -11.73 -28.85 18.60
N LEU A 199 -11.37 -29.40 19.75
CA LEU A 199 -10.54 -30.60 19.88
C LEU A 199 -11.36 -31.70 20.53
N THR A 200 -11.39 -32.89 19.93
CA THR A 200 -11.89 -34.10 20.59
C THR A 200 -10.70 -34.91 21.11
N ILE A 201 -10.59 -34.94 22.42
CA ILE A 201 -9.48 -35.57 23.15
C ILE A 201 -10.00 -36.78 23.89
N SER A 202 -9.24 -37.90 23.84
CA SER A 202 -9.40 -39.07 24.66
C SER A 202 -8.25 -39.18 25.66
N SER A 203 -8.57 -39.21 26.98
CA SER A 203 -7.59 -39.36 28.05
C SER A 203 -7.95 -40.52 28.95
N GLU A 204 -6.95 -41.25 29.43
CA GLU A 204 -7.14 -42.37 30.39
C GLU A 204 -7.32 -41.88 31.84
N ARG A 205 -6.93 -40.63 32.12
CA ARG A 205 -6.99 -40.02 33.46
C ARG A 205 -7.32 -38.54 33.39
N ASP A 206 -7.78 -38.03 34.49
CA ASP A 206 -7.92 -36.59 34.70
C ASP A 206 -6.56 -35.95 34.88
N GLN A 207 -6.25 -34.86 34.17
CA GLN A 207 -4.97 -34.17 34.26
C GLN A 207 -5.03 -32.72 33.80
N GLN A 208 -4.16 -31.90 34.38
CA GLN A 208 -3.86 -30.55 33.89
C GLN A 208 -2.89 -30.67 32.73
N ILE A 209 -3.12 -29.93 31.65
CA ILE A 209 -2.23 -29.87 30.47
C ILE A 209 -1.90 -28.46 30.12
N ASN A 210 -0.70 -28.26 29.57
CA ASN A 210 -0.32 -27.05 28.83
C ASN A 210 -0.28 -27.40 27.34
N MET A 211 -1.03 -26.66 26.57
CA MET A 211 -1.16 -26.89 25.14
C MET A 211 -0.65 -25.68 24.37
N THR A 212 0.12 -25.94 23.33
CA THR A 212 0.60 -24.96 22.36
C THR A 212 0.01 -25.30 21.01
N VAL A 213 -0.65 -24.33 20.36
CA VAL A 213 -1.21 -24.46 19.03
C VAL A 213 -0.57 -23.41 18.13
N SER A 214 0.12 -23.85 17.07
CA SER A 214 0.70 -22.98 16.06
C SER A 214 -0.05 -23.16 14.74
N TYR A 215 -0.28 -22.07 14.02
CA TYR A 215 -0.98 -22.08 12.73
C TYR A 215 -0.59 -20.88 11.89
N TYR A 216 -0.83 -20.96 10.58
CA TYR A 216 -0.64 -19.89 9.63
C TYR A 216 -1.94 -19.11 9.38
N THR A 217 -1.82 -17.78 9.23
CA THR A 217 -2.92 -16.87 8.87
C THR A 217 -2.48 -15.86 7.81
N ILE A 218 -3.37 -15.49 6.88
CA ILE A 218 -3.01 -14.67 5.70
C ILE A 218 -3.14 -13.16 5.90
N GLU A 219 -3.92 -12.69 6.85
CA GLU A 219 -4.23 -11.26 7.05
C GLU A 219 -3.21 -10.52 7.92
N ALA A 220 -1.93 -10.90 7.82
CA ALA A 220 -0.82 -10.21 8.45
C ALA A 220 0.40 -10.25 7.56
N PHE A 221 1.16 -9.17 7.50
CA PHE A 221 2.37 -9.07 6.70
C PHE A 221 3.28 -7.94 7.19
N TRP A 222 4.52 -7.97 6.75
CA TRP A 222 5.43 -6.87 6.94
C TRP A 222 6.15 -6.49 5.65
N SER A 223 6.60 -5.23 5.57
CA SER A 223 7.42 -4.72 4.48
C SER A 223 8.58 -3.90 5.03
N SER A 224 9.69 -3.89 4.29
CA SER A 224 10.84 -3.06 4.61
C SER A 224 10.58 -1.60 4.27
N SER A 225 11.16 -0.70 5.07
CA SER A 225 11.24 0.72 4.80
C SER A 225 12.54 1.25 5.38
N TYR A 226 13.09 2.30 4.78
CA TYR A 226 14.42 2.80 5.13
C TYR A 226 14.41 4.31 5.31
N ASP A 227 15.32 4.82 6.17
CA ASP A 227 15.73 6.21 6.16
C ASP A 227 17.24 6.27 5.92
N LEU A 228 17.63 6.95 4.85
CA LEU A 228 19.01 7.27 4.56
C LEU A 228 19.31 8.67 5.06
N LYS A 229 20.22 8.78 6.03
CA LYS A 229 20.67 10.06 6.54
C LYS A 229 22.10 10.33 6.10
N VAL A 230 22.28 11.47 5.46
CA VAL A 230 23.58 11.97 4.99
C VAL A 230 23.82 13.31 5.68
N LYS A 231 24.83 13.36 6.55
CA LYS A 231 25.21 14.58 7.26
C LYS A 231 25.87 15.58 6.30
N ASP A 232 26.85 15.12 5.58
CA ASP A 232 27.60 15.86 4.56
C ASP A 232 28.33 14.88 3.62
N ILE A 233 28.98 15.38 2.59
CA ILE A 233 29.66 14.53 1.60
C ILE A 233 31.01 13.92 2.04
N ASN A 234 31.49 14.24 3.24
CA ASN A 234 32.73 13.69 3.79
C ASN A 234 32.48 12.73 4.96
N SER A 235 31.22 12.60 5.38
CA SER A 235 30.82 11.72 6.46
C SER A 235 30.21 10.44 5.91
N PRO A 236 30.30 9.31 6.63
CA PRO A 236 29.59 8.10 6.27
C PRO A 236 28.07 8.35 6.32
N ILE A 237 27.33 7.52 5.61
CA ILE A 237 25.88 7.50 5.64
C ILE A 237 25.38 6.73 6.87
N GLU A 238 24.21 7.10 7.37
CA GLU A 238 23.46 6.33 8.36
C GLU A 238 22.20 5.76 7.68
N LEU A 239 22.09 4.44 7.64
CA LEU A 239 20.93 3.73 7.14
C LEU A 239 20.14 3.18 8.31
N ILE A 240 18.88 3.61 8.45
CA ILE A 240 17.93 3.09 9.43
C ILE A 240 16.98 2.16 8.71
N SER A 241 17.07 0.87 9.02
CA SER A 241 16.17 -0.16 8.52
C SER A 241 14.95 -0.27 9.41
N LYS A 242 13.76 -0.25 8.82
CA LYS A 242 12.47 -0.28 9.51
C LYS A 242 11.58 -1.36 8.93
N ALA A 243 10.74 -1.95 9.78
CA ALA A 243 9.64 -2.81 9.38
C ALA A 243 8.31 -2.08 9.54
N LEU A 244 7.48 -2.15 8.52
CA LEU A 244 6.09 -1.74 8.55
C LEU A 244 5.25 -3.01 8.72
N ILE A 245 4.69 -3.22 9.91
CA ILE A 245 3.91 -4.40 10.26
C ILE A 245 2.44 -4.06 10.22
N THR A 246 1.67 -4.82 9.47
CA THR A 246 0.22 -4.66 9.34
C THR A 246 -0.46 -5.99 9.66
N GLN A 247 -1.52 -5.96 10.45
CA GLN A 247 -2.34 -7.15 10.66
C GLN A 247 -3.83 -6.81 10.75
N ASN A 248 -4.65 -7.71 10.23
CA ASN A 248 -6.10 -7.63 10.22
C ASN A 248 -6.72 -9.02 10.47
N THR A 249 -6.04 -9.84 11.26
CA THR A 249 -6.39 -11.25 11.49
C THR A 249 -7.64 -11.47 12.36
N GLY A 250 -8.16 -10.41 12.97
CA GLY A 250 -9.22 -10.48 13.99
C GLY A 250 -8.70 -10.81 15.40
N GLU A 251 -7.41 -11.14 15.54
CA GLU A 251 -6.80 -11.50 16.81
C GLU A 251 -6.12 -10.30 17.48
N LYS A 252 -6.06 -10.34 18.79
CA LYS A 252 -5.25 -9.38 19.56
C LYS A 252 -3.89 -10.02 19.87
N TRP A 253 -2.81 -9.42 19.37
CA TRP A 253 -1.45 -9.82 19.69
C TRP A 253 -0.90 -8.88 20.76
N ASN A 254 -1.07 -9.27 22.01
CA ASN A 254 -0.67 -8.47 23.18
C ASN A 254 0.63 -9.01 23.75
N GLN A 255 1.68 -8.18 23.83
CA GLN A 255 2.97 -8.54 24.43
C GLN A 255 3.54 -9.86 23.87
N VAL A 256 3.49 -10.02 22.53
CA VAL A 256 4.00 -11.20 21.83
C VAL A 256 5.48 -11.04 21.49
N ASN A 257 6.22 -12.14 21.50
CA ASN A 257 7.52 -12.21 20.85
C ASN A 257 7.30 -12.14 19.35
N CYS A 258 7.98 -11.23 18.68
CA CYS A 258 7.77 -10.99 17.25
C CYS A 258 9.06 -11.29 16.48
N THR A 259 8.93 -12.12 15.46
CA THR A 259 9.98 -12.42 14.49
C THR A 259 9.50 -12.04 13.09
N LEU A 260 10.35 -11.36 12.34
CA LEU A 260 10.05 -10.97 10.96
C LEU A 260 10.88 -11.82 10.00
N MET A 261 10.21 -12.50 9.08
CA MET A 261 10.81 -13.45 8.16
C MET A 261 10.79 -12.88 6.74
N THR A 262 11.92 -12.94 6.02
CA THR A 262 11.99 -12.48 4.61
C THR A 262 11.42 -13.50 3.64
N GLY A 263 11.32 -14.76 4.04
CA GLY A 263 10.74 -15.84 3.23
C GLY A 263 9.24 -15.69 3.01
N ASN A 264 8.75 -16.43 2.03
CA ASN A 264 7.32 -16.56 1.75
C ASN A 264 6.93 -18.03 1.87
N PRO A 265 6.17 -18.44 2.91
CA PRO A 265 5.78 -19.84 3.11
C PRO A 265 4.80 -20.37 2.06
N ASN A 266 4.24 -19.50 1.22
CA ASN A 266 3.29 -19.86 0.15
C ASN A 266 3.96 -20.12 -1.21
N VAL A 267 5.29 -20.09 -1.29
CA VAL A 267 6.01 -20.44 -2.52
C VAL A 267 5.99 -21.97 -2.70
N SER A 268 5.74 -22.43 -3.92
CA SER A 268 5.84 -23.85 -4.25
C SER A 268 7.27 -24.34 -4.00
N PHE A 269 7.41 -25.44 -3.24
CA PHE A 269 8.68 -26.14 -3.03
C PHE A 269 8.99 -27.17 -4.12
N GLU A 270 8.24 -27.15 -5.24
CA GLU A 270 8.55 -28.00 -6.37
C GLU A 270 9.84 -27.55 -7.04
N LEU A 271 10.77 -28.48 -7.22
CA LEU A 271 12.02 -28.18 -7.88
C LEU A 271 11.76 -27.85 -9.36
N PRO A 272 12.32 -26.74 -9.87
CA PRO A 272 12.22 -26.45 -11.29
C PRO A 272 12.98 -27.50 -12.09
N PHE A 273 12.38 -27.99 -13.17
CA PHE A 273 13.01 -28.91 -14.09
C PHE A 273 12.96 -28.38 -15.52
N LEU A 274 14.04 -28.56 -16.27
CA LEU A 274 14.09 -28.19 -17.68
C LEU A 274 13.44 -29.27 -18.54
N GLN A 275 12.43 -28.88 -19.31
CA GLN A 275 11.87 -29.69 -20.36
C GLN A 275 12.75 -29.57 -21.62
N THR A 276 12.75 -30.62 -22.49
CA THR A 276 13.46 -30.56 -23.76
C THR A 276 12.91 -29.45 -24.64
N TRP A 277 13.77 -28.48 -24.98
CA TRP A 277 13.41 -27.39 -25.88
C TRP A 277 13.63 -27.83 -27.33
N TRP A 278 12.55 -28.09 -28.04
CA TRP A 278 12.59 -28.42 -29.48
C TRP A 278 12.54 -27.15 -30.31
N LEU A 279 13.52 -26.94 -31.19
CA LEU A 279 13.45 -25.88 -32.20
C LEU A 279 12.41 -26.28 -33.24
N VAL A 280 11.37 -25.47 -33.40
CA VAL A 280 10.35 -25.63 -34.43
C VAL A 280 10.53 -24.55 -35.49
N ASN A 281 10.42 -24.92 -36.78
CA ASN A 281 10.44 -23.94 -37.85
C ASN A 281 9.11 -23.19 -37.85
N TYR A 282 9.16 -21.91 -37.57
CA TYR A 282 7.98 -21.03 -37.55
C TYR A 282 7.64 -20.63 -38.99
N THR A 283 6.89 -21.45 -39.71
CA THR A 283 6.15 -20.98 -40.88
C THR A 283 4.89 -20.31 -40.34
N GLU A 284 4.64 -19.05 -40.74
CA GLU A 284 3.41 -18.31 -40.39
C GLU A 284 2.18 -19.03 -40.97
N THR A 285 1.72 -20.08 -40.30
CA THR A 285 0.40 -20.65 -40.54
C THR A 285 -0.57 -20.00 -39.52
N ASN A 286 -1.65 -19.43 -40.04
CA ASN A 286 -2.77 -18.90 -39.27
C ASN A 286 -3.53 -20.01 -38.51
N ASP A 287 -2.88 -20.86 -37.75
CA ASP A 287 -3.51 -21.87 -36.92
C ASP A 287 -3.78 -21.30 -35.52
N PRO A 288 -5.06 -21.13 -35.14
CA PRO A 288 -5.43 -20.55 -33.84
C PRO A 288 -4.96 -21.37 -32.64
N LYS A 289 -4.58 -22.64 -32.83
CA LYS A 289 -4.14 -23.54 -31.75
C LYS A 289 -2.72 -23.24 -31.25
N ILE A 290 -1.90 -22.50 -32.01
CA ILE A 290 -0.51 -22.20 -31.63
C ILE A 290 -0.40 -20.82 -30.91
N LYS A 291 -1.46 -20.03 -30.90
CA LYS A 291 -1.46 -18.74 -30.17
C LYS A 291 -1.48 -18.84 -28.64
N GLY A 292 -1.63 -20.06 -28.09
CA GLY A 292 -1.67 -20.30 -26.64
C GLY A 292 -0.34 -20.62 -25.96
N ALA A 293 0.76 -20.76 -26.71
CA ALA A 293 2.06 -21.14 -26.16
C ALA A 293 3.07 -19.98 -26.07
N ARG A 294 2.58 -18.76 -25.82
CA ARG A 294 3.44 -17.71 -25.26
C ARG A 294 3.50 -17.96 -23.76
N ALA A 295 4.70 -18.27 -23.27
CA ALA A 295 4.97 -18.21 -21.85
C ALA A 295 4.48 -16.84 -21.35
N GLU A 296 3.45 -16.82 -20.52
CA GLU A 296 3.10 -15.67 -19.73
C GLU A 296 4.28 -15.43 -18.78
N GLU A 297 5.15 -14.50 -19.14
CA GLU A 297 5.95 -13.81 -18.15
C GLU A 297 4.94 -13.10 -17.23
N THR A 298 4.68 -13.71 -16.09
CA THR A 298 3.90 -13.10 -15.03
C THR A 298 4.74 -11.96 -14.46
N VAL A 299 4.69 -10.81 -15.09
CA VAL A 299 5.17 -9.56 -14.50
C VAL A 299 4.24 -9.23 -13.36
N TYR A 300 4.69 -9.47 -12.14
CA TYR A 300 4.01 -8.97 -10.95
C TYR A 300 4.12 -7.45 -10.92
N ASN A 301 3.10 -6.77 -11.42
CA ASN A 301 2.94 -5.33 -11.25
C ASN A 301 2.66 -5.05 -9.77
N LEU A 302 3.66 -4.53 -9.07
CA LEU A 302 3.55 -3.96 -7.72
C LEU A 302 2.99 -2.51 -7.72
N ASP A 303 2.21 -2.15 -8.73
CA ASP A 303 1.54 -0.85 -8.80
C ASP A 303 0.28 -0.85 -7.92
N GLY A 304 0.32 -0.18 -6.79
CA GLY A 304 -0.90 0.10 -6.05
C GLY A 304 -0.82 0.53 -4.59
N ILE A 305 0.33 0.72 -3.98
CA ILE A 305 0.37 1.20 -2.59
C ILE A 305 0.46 2.73 -2.58
N ARG A 306 -0.70 3.39 -2.45
CA ARG A 306 -0.79 4.83 -2.15
C ARG A 306 -0.52 5.04 -0.66
N TYR A 307 0.63 5.63 -0.34
CA TYR A 307 0.92 6.09 1.01
C TYR A 307 0.19 7.41 1.29
N GLN A 308 -0.83 7.37 2.15
CA GLN A 308 -1.33 8.58 2.80
C GLN A 308 -0.51 8.80 4.07
N GLY A 309 0.26 9.90 4.11
CA GLY A 309 1.05 10.29 5.27
C GLY A 309 0.16 10.57 6.48
N ARG A 310 0.31 9.75 7.52
CA ARG A 310 -0.17 10.01 8.88
C ARG A 310 0.99 9.88 9.84
N SER A 311 0.99 10.72 10.86
CA SER A 311 1.98 10.73 11.94
C SER A 311 2.16 9.34 12.54
N ILE A 312 3.37 8.81 12.44
CA ILE A 312 3.72 7.46 12.87
C ILE A 312 4.42 7.57 14.22
N ASN A 313 3.89 6.88 15.23
CA ASN A 313 4.58 6.71 16.50
C ASN A 313 5.70 5.68 16.32
N TYR A 314 6.96 6.13 16.36
CA TYR A 314 8.13 5.28 16.30
C TYR A 314 8.35 4.57 17.63
N ARG A 315 8.46 3.24 17.61
CA ARG A 315 9.00 2.46 18.72
C ARG A 315 10.39 1.97 18.32
N THR A 316 11.38 2.22 19.16
CA THR A 316 12.74 1.75 18.95
C THR A 316 12.86 0.37 19.59
N ALA A 317 12.67 -0.67 18.79
CA ALA A 317 12.98 -2.04 19.20
C ALA A 317 14.15 -2.51 18.33
N GLY A 318 15.33 -2.70 18.91
CA GLY A 318 16.46 -3.30 18.19
C GLY A 318 16.12 -4.72 17.76
N SER A 319 16.63 -5.18 16.63
CA SER A 319 16.55 -6.58 16.19
C SER A 319 17.94 -7.20 16.04
N GLU A 320 18.00 -8.52 16.19
CA GLU A 320 19.18 -9.33 15.82
C GLU A 320 18.85 -10.05 14.53
N VAL A 321 19.79 -10.03 13.57
CA VAL A 321 19.67 -10.76 12.31
C VAL A 321 20.25 -12.15 12.52
N GLN A 322 19.46 -13.18 12.21
CA GLN A 322 19.90 -14.56 12.14
C GLN A 322 19.78 -15.03 10.68
N GLU A 323 20.91 -15.38 10.09
CA GLU A 323 20.95 -15.95 8.74
C GLU A 323 20.54 -17.41 8.80
N GLN A 324 19.47 -17.77 8.10
CA GLN A 324 19.11 -19.16 7.83
C GLN A 324 19.44 -19.50 6.38
N LEU A 325 19.59 -20.78 6.06
CA LEU A 325 19.99 -21.26 4.73
C LEU A 325 19.16 -20.72 3.54
N THR A 326 17.93 -20.29 3.79
CA THR A 326 16.97 -19.85 2.73
C THR A 326 16.27 -18.53 3.01
N MET A 327 16.45 -17.93 4.19
CA MET A 327 15.76 -16.68 4.56
C MET A 327 16.45 -15.98 5.73
N ASN A 328 16.33 -14.65 5.79
CA ASN A 328 16.77 -13.87 6.93
C ASN A 328 15.64 -13.73 7.95
N GLU A 329 16.01 -13.80 9.20
CA GLU A 329 15.13 -13.67 10.35
C GLU A 329 15.55 -12.46 11.18
N PHE A 330 14.60 -11.57 11.49
CA PHE A 330 14.79 -10.42 12.36
C PHE A 330 14.01 -10.64 13.66
N VAL A 331 14.69 -11.01 14.70
CA VAL A 331 14.08 -11.20 16.03
C VAL A 331 13.97 -9.85 16.71
N VAL A 332 12.75 -9.40 16.96
CA VAL A 332 12.48 -8.13 17.67
C VAL A 332 12.73 -8.34 19.14
N LYS A 333 13.64 -7.55 19.74
CA LYS A 333 14.09 -7.74 21.13
C LYS A 333 12.99 -7.48 22.17
N GLU A 334 12.08 -6.57 21.88
CA GLU A 334 11.00 -6.20 22.78
C GLU A 334 9.69 -6.87 22.38
N LYS A 335 8.90 -7.26 23.37
CA LYS A 335 7.56 -7.76 23.10
C LYS A 335 6.68 -6.67 22.51
N LEU A 336 5.97 -7.01 21.44
CA LEU A 336 5.11 -6.09 20.74
C LEU A 336 3.64 -6.31 21.07
N THR A 337 2.89 -5.21 21.11
CA THR A 337 1.43 -5.24 21.06
C THR A 337 1.00 -4.72 19.70
N ILE A 338 0.43 -5.60 18.87
CA ILE A 338 0.03 -5.32 17.49
C ILE A 338 -1.49 -5.44 17.41
N PRO A 339 -2.21 -4.30 17.29
CA PRO A 339 -3.67 -4.33 17.18
C PRO A 339 -4.09 -4.88 15.80
N SER A 340 -5.26 -5.54 15.78
CA SER A 340 -5.87 -6.03 14.54
C SER A 340 -6.80 -4.98 13.95
N ASP A 341 -6.25 -3.85 13.52
CA ASP A 341 -7.01 -2.73 12.95
C ASP A 341 -6.64 -2.41 11.50
N GLY A 342 -5.76 -3.21 10.90
CA GLY A 342 -5.28 -3.03 9.54
C GLY A 342 -4.34 -1.83 9.36
N LYS A 343 -3.95 -1.16 10.45
CA LYS A 343 -3.00 -0.05 10.39
C LYS A 343 -1.58 -0.55 10.56
N SER A 344 -0.66 0.06 9.81
CA SER A 344 0.75 -0.28 9.93
C SER A 344 1.36 0.33 11.19
N ILE A 345 2.11 -0.46 11.93
CA ILE A 345 3.04 0.01 12.96
C ILE A 345 4.46 -0.03 12.42
N THR A 346 5.29 0.93 12.81
CA THR A 346 6.69 0.99 12.40
C THR A 346 7.58 0.53 13.53
N VAL A 347 8.45 -0.43 13.24
CA VAL A 347 9.48 -0.94 14.15
C VAL A 347 10.85 -0.67 13.54
N ILE A 348 11.76 -0.03 14.29
CA ILE A 348 13.15 0.13 13.87
C ILE A 348 13.86 -1.20 14.11
N LEU A 349 14.40 -1.78 13.04
CA LEU A 349 15.12 -3.05 13.08
C LEU A 349 16.59 -2.83 13.44
N ASN A 350 17.22 -1.94 12.67
CA ASN A 350 18.65 -1.71 12.77
C ASN A 350 19.01 -0.28 12.35
N THR A 351 20.12 0.23 12.88
CA THR A 351 20.74 1.48 12.44
C THR A 351 22.21 1.17 12.17
N GLN A 352 22.65 1.34 10.93
CA GLN A 352 23.98 1.02 10.47
C GLN A 352 24.64 2.27 9.89
N THR A 353 25.95 2.42 10.16
CA THR A 353 26.78 3.44 9.54
C THR A 353 27.66 2.78 8.49
N HIS A 354 27.63 3.30 7.27
CA HIS A 354 28.37 2.71 6.15
C HIS A 354 29.14 3.79 5.38
N PRO A 355 30.38 3.54 4.95
CA PRO A 355 31.12 4.47 4.09
C PRO A 355 30.41 4.61 2.75
N ALA A 356 30.42 5.83 2.22
CA ALA A 356 29.89 6.12 0.88
C ALA A 356 30.76 7.16 0.19
N ASN A 357 30.89 7.02 -1.12
CA ASN A 357 31.50 8.03 -1.98
C ASN A 357 30.38 8.90 -2.58
N PHE A 358 30.67 10.17 -2.83
CA PHE A 358 29.67 11.08 -3.37
C PHE A 358 30.13 11.64 -4.71
N GLU A 359 29.23 11.67 -5.67
CA GLU A 359 29.47 12.11 -7.03
C GLU A 359 28.37 13.05 -7.51
N TYR A 360 28.73 14.06 -8.31
CA TYR A 360 27.75 14.89 -9.02
C TYR A 360 27.53 14.32 -10.42
N LEU A 361 26.31 13.89 -10.70
CA LEU A 361 25.89 13.45 -12.03
C LEU A 361 25.17 14.59 -12.75
N ALA A 362 25.65 14.95 -13.93
CA ALA A 362 25.06 15.97 -14.81
C ALA A 362 24.58 15.33 -16.10
N VAL A 363 23.27 15.41 -16.37
CA VAL A 363 22.67 14.97 -17.63
C VAL A 363 21.95 16.16 -18.28
N PRO A 364 22.67 17.04 -19.01
CA PRO A 364 22.15 18.32 -19.50
C PRO A 364 20.96 18.17 -20.49
N LYS A 365 20.84 17.03 -21.12
CA LYS A 365 19.72 16.66 -21.98
C LYS A 365 18.42 16.48 -21.19
N LYS A 366 18.47 16.14 -19.89
CA LYS A 366 17.34 15.79 -19.04
C LYS A 366 17.06 16.79 -17.92
N SER A 367 18.08 17.47 -17.41
CA SER A 367 17.97 18.36 -16.25
C SER A 367 18.76 19.63 -16.42
N LYS A 368 18.33 20.71 -15.75
CA LYS A 368 19.06 21.98 -15.62
C LYS A 368 19.98 22.05 -14.41
N HIS A 369 19.99 21.00 -13.59
CA HIS A 369 20.82 20.88 -12.40
C HIS A 369 21.51 19.52 -12.38
N ALA A 370 22.72 19.47 -11.81
CA ALA A 370 23.35 18.20 -11.49
C ALA A 370 22.65 17.54 -10.30
N TYR A 371 22.75 16.24 -10.21
CA TYR A 371 22.25 15.45 -9.08
C TYR A 371 23.41 14.96 -8.23
N LEU A 372 23.31 15.14 -6.92
CA LEU A 372 24.22 14.50 -5.99
C LEU A 372 23.78 13.06 -5.79
N LYS A 373 24.67 12.10 -5.93
CA LYS A 373 24.41 10.68 -5.65
C LYS A 373 25.42 10.14 -4.64
N ALA A 374 24.96 9.26 -3.77
CA ALA A 374 25.79 8.45 -2.89
C ALA A 374 26.06 7.11 -3.55
N MET A 375 27.32 6.70 -3.56
CA MET A 375 27.83 5.45 -4.09
C MET A 375 28.25 4.58 -2.92
N ILE A 376 27.54 3.47 -2.71
CA ILE A 376 27.73 2.55 -1.59
C ILE A 376 28.30 1.23 -2.15
N THR A 377 29.51 0.90 -1.80
CA THR A 377 30.17 -0.37 -2.12
C THR A 377 29.93 -1.38 -0.99
N ASN A 378 30.03 -2.67 -1.25
CA ASN A 378 29.77 -3.75 -0.27
C ASN A 378 28.41 -3.60 0.44
N TRP A 379 27.42 -3.14 -0.31
CA TRP A 379 26.07 -2.89 0.20
C TRP A 379 25.33 -4.18 0.62
N GLU A 380 25.82 -5.33 0.20
CA GLU A 380 25.31 -6.66 0.57
C GLU A 380 25.38 -6.88 2.09
N GLU A 381 26.40 -6.30 2.74
CA GLU A 381 26.56 -6.37 4.21
C GLU A 381 25.42 -5.67 4.97
N LEU A 382 24.67 -4.79 4.30
CA LEU A 382 23.55 -4.08 4.90
C LEU A 382 22.30 -4.94 5.06
N ASN A 383 22.25 -6.13 4.47
CA ASN A 383 21.12 -7.07 4.53
C ASN A 383 19.78 -6.39 4.17
N ILE A 384 19.80 -5.58 3.11
CA ILE A 384 18.65 -4.80 2.65
C ILE A 384 17.78 -5.60 1.69
N SER A 385 16.50 -5.28 1.67
CA SER A 385 15.52 -5.80 0.71
C SER A 385 14.76 -4.65 0.04
N THR A 386 14.10 -4.93 -1.06
CA THR A 386 13.31 -3.92 -1.78
C THR A 386 12.32 -3.21 -0.86
N GLY A 387 12.30 -1.88 -0.91
CA GLY A 387 11.40 -1.07 -0.10
C GLY A 387 11.56 0.44 -0.30
N PRO A 388 10.57 1.24 0.14
CA PRO A 388 10.64 2.70 0.09
C PRO A 388 11.70 3.23 1.05
N MET A 389 12.40 4.27 0.61
CA MET A 389 13.46 4.92 1.39
C MET A 389 13.25 6.43 1.42
N GLY A 390 13.15 6.99 2.62
CA GLY A 390 13.23 8.42 2.87
C GLY A 390 14.69 8.88 2.88
N ILE A 391 14.98 10.00 2.24
CA ILE A 391 16.32 10.57 2.14
C ILE A 391 16.38 11.86 2.95
N TYR A 392 17.37 11.96 3.84
CA TYR A 392 17.63 13.12 4.67
C TYR A 392 19.05 13.61 4.43
N PHE A 393 19.21 14.87 4.03
CA PHE A 393 20.50 15.53 3.86
C PHE A 393 20.61 16.70 4.83
N ALA A 394 21.71 16.77 5.60
CA ALA A 394 21.90 17.78 6.65
C ALA A 394 20.66 17.96 7.57
N ASN A 395 20.09 16.85 8.03
CA ASN A 395 18.86 16.74 8.86
C ASN A 395 17.58 17.26 8.20
N THR A 396 17.58 17.52 6.90
CA THR A 396 16.40 17.96 6.16
C THR A 396 15.92 16.82 5.25
N PHE A 397 14.63 16.53 5.28
CA PHE A 397 14.02 15.58 4.33
C PHE A 397 14.09 16.16 2.91
N VAL A 398 14.72 15.43 1.99
CA VAL A 398 14.94 15.89 0.61
C VAL A 398 14.11 15.11 -0.42
N GLY A 399 13.56 13.96 -0.04
CA GLY A 399 12.72 13.18 -0.94
C GLY A 399 12.61 11.71 -0.56
N THR A 400 11.96 10.96 -1.43
CA THR A 400 11.83 9.50 -1.32
C THR A 400 12.32 8.83 -2.59
N THR A 401 12.86 7.62 -2.45
CA THR A 401 13.19 6.71 -3.55
C THR A 401 12.80 5.28 -3.18
N THR A 402 12.95 4.36 -4.10
CA THR A 402 12.81 2.93 -3.80
C THR A 402 14.19 2.31 -3.82
N LEU A 403 14.54 1.65 -2.74
CA LEU A 403 15.72 0.82 -2.66
C LEU A 403 15.42 -0.52 -3.32
N ASN A 404 16.22 -0.90 -4.32
CA ASN A 404 16.11 -2.20 -4.99
C ASN A 404 17.49 -2.85 -5.06
N PRO A 405 17.77 -3.83 -4.21
CA PRO A 405 19.05 -4.54 -4.17
C PRO A 405 19.15 -5.68 -5.19
N GLU A 406 18.15 -5.91 -6.04
CA GLU A 406 18.19 -6.98 -7.05
C GLU A 406 19.11 -6.64 -8.24
N SER A 407 19.73 -5.46 -8.24
CA SER A 407 20.72 -5.11 -9.24
C SER A 407 22.01 -5.90 -8.99
N ILE A 408 22.57 -6.48 -10.06
CA ILE A 408 23.83 -7.26 -10.03
C ILE A 408 25.06 -6.33 -9.94
N GLU A 409 24.88 -5.04 -9.64
CA GLU A 409 25.97 -4.08 -9.60
C GLU A 409 26.66 -4.09 -8.24
N ASP A 410 28.00 -4.13 -8.25
CA ASP A 410 28.85 -4.10 -7.03
C ASP A 410 28.72 -2.79 -6.24
N THR A 411 28.07 -1.77 -6.82
CA THR A 411 27.90 -0.44 -6.20
C THR A 411 26.44 -0.01 -6.25
N LEU A 412 25.85 0.18 -5.08
CA LEU A 412 24.51 0.74 -4.96
C LEU A 412 24.56 2.27 -5.09
N SER A 413 23.89 2.83 -6.10
CA SER A 413 23.83 4.26 -6.38
C SER A 413 22.50 4.86 -5.94
N ILE A 414 22.53 5.84 -5.04
CA ILE A 414 21.32 6.48 -4.47
C ILE A 414 21.36 7.97 -4.75
N SER A 415 20.33 8.49 -5.43
CA SER A 415 20.20 9.93 -5.68
C SER A 415 19.78 10.67 -4.41
N LEU A 416 20.53 11.70 -4.07
CA LEU A 416 20.24 12.63 -2.96
C LEU A 416 19.49 13.89 -3.43
N GLY A 417 19.04 13.90 -4.70
CA GLY A 417 18.28 14.98 -5.29
C GLY A 417 19.13 15.98 -6.10
N PRO A 418 18.46 16.99 -6.71
CA PRO A 418 19.12 18.00 -7.53
C PRO A 418 19.91 18.99 -6.69
N ASP A 419 21.14 19.30 -7.14
CA ASP A 419 21.97 20.34 -6.57
C ASP A 419 21.77 21.67 -7.29
N ILE A 420 21.03 22.58 -6.67
CA ILE A 420 20.67 23.90 -7.24
C ILE A 420 21.91 24.77 -7.51
N ALA A 421 23.00 24.54 -6.78
CA ALA A 421 24.25 25.31 -6.94
C ALA A 421 25.10 24.85 -8.15
N THR A 422 24.79 23.69 -8.76
CA THR A 422 25.42 23.21 -9.98
C THR A 422 24.43 23.27 -11.14
N GLN A 423 24.52 24.34 -11.93
CA GLN A 423 23.61 24.64 -13.02
C GLN A 423 24.12 24.11 -14.35
N LEU A 424 23.21 23.57 -15.15
CA LEU A 424 23.49 22.99 -16.47
C LEU A 424 22.74 23.76 -17.55
N LYS A 425 23.39 24.01 -18.68
CA LYS A 425 22.75 24.56 -19.86
C LYS A 425 23.23 23.79 -21.10
N ARG A 426 22.30 23.29 -21.90
CA ARG A 426 22.54 22.63 -23.18
C ARG A 426 21.95 23.50 -24.28
N THR A 427 22.78 24.02 -25.16
CA THR A 427 22.39 24.98 -26.20
C THR A 427 22.78 24.44 -27.58
N LYS A 428 21.85 24.44 -28.50
CA LYS A 428 22.10 24.05 -29.89
C LYS A 428 22.87 25.15 -30.61
N ILE A 429 24.01 24.79 -31.23
CA ILE A 429 24.83 25.71 -32.00
C ILE A 429 24.30 25.78 -33.43
N ALA A 430 23.57 26.86 -33.78
CA ALA A 430 22.91 27.01 -35.06
C ALA A 430 23.85 27.06 -36.28
N GLU A 431 25.01 27.68 -36.15
CA GLU A 431 26.00 27.78 -37.21
C GLU A 431 26.62 26.44 -37.61
N ASN A 432 26.71 25.50 -36.63
CA ASN A 432 27.23 24.17 -36.87
C ASN A 432 26.16 23.12 -37.04
N THR A 433 24.87 23.51 -36.91
CA THR A 433 23.72 22.62 -37.09
C THR A 433 23.06 22.92 -38.45
N LYS A 434 23.61 22.36 -39.52
CA LYS A 434 23.14 22.56 -40.90
C LYS A 434 22.68 21.25 -41.52
N LYS A 435 21.66 21.33 -42.39
CA LYS A 435 21.25 20.26 -43.29
C LYS A 435 21.89 20.51 -44.66
N GLU A 436 22.79 19.66 -45.08
CA GLU A 436 23.39 19.69 -46.40
C GLU A 436 22.82 18.54 -47.23
N THR A 437 22.58 18.79 -48.49
CA THR A 437 22.00 17.79 -49.39
C THR A 437 22.94 17.54 -50.53
N PHE A 438 23.72 16.46 -50.45
CA PHE A 438 24.60 16.01 -51.53
C PHE A 438 24.00 14.77 -52.18
N SER A 439 23.94 14.79 -53.52
CA SER A 439 23.53 13.64 -54.36
C SER A 439 22.28 12.89 -53.83
N THR A 440 22.41 11.65 -53.43
CA THR A 440 21.35 10.75 -52.98
C THR A 440 21.12 10.72 -51.47
N LYS A 441 22.07 11.18 -50.65
CA LYS A 441 22.01 11.20 -49.20
C LYS A 441 21.84 12.59 -48.64
N LYS A 442 21.15 12.73 -47.51
CA LYS A 442 21.11 13.95 -46.68
C LYS A 442 22.15 13.84 -45.57
N HIS A 443 22.79 14.94 -45.25
CA HIS A 443 23.74 15.07 -44.15
C HIS A 443 23.15 16.07 -43.15
N SER A 444 22.97 15.67 -41.92
CA SER A 444 22.55 16.54 -40.84
C SER A 444 23.69 16.66 -39.83
N ASN A 445 24.32 17.85 -39.81
CA ASN A 445 25.34 18.18 -38.82
C ASN A 445 24.63 18.74 -37.60
N ILE A 446 24.91 18.21 -36.43
CA ILE A 446 24.28 18.60 -35.16
C ILE A 446 25.40 18.96 -34.18
N ALA A 447 25.25 20.13 -33.55
CA ALA A 447 26.22 20.63 -32.57
C ALA A 447 25.53 21.17 -31.33
N TRP A 448 26.05 20.80 -30.19
CA TRP A 448 25.58 21.22 -28.87
C TRP A 448 26.72 21.79 -28.05
N GLU A 449 26.46 22.92 -27.37
CA GLU A 449 27.30 23.46 -26.32
C GLU A 449 26.66 23.07 -24.97
N ILE A 450 27.46 22.47 -24.12
CA ILE A 450 27.10 22.07 -22.75
C ILE A 450 27.89 22.96 -21.81
N ASP A 451 27.21 23.81 -21.07
CA ASP A 451 27.80 24.74 -20.11
C ASP A 451 27.42 24.31 -18.69
N ILE A 452 28.42 24.17 -17.82
CA ILE A 452 28.23 23.70 -16.45
C ILE A 452 28.87 24.69 -15.50
N LYS A 453 28.05 25.25 -14.60
CA LYS A 453 28.47 26.27 -13.63
C LYS A 453 28.44 25.70 -12.22
N ASN A 454 29.60 25.77 -11.55
CA ASN A 454 29.72 25.53 -10.12
C ASN A 454 29.57 26.85 -9.36
N SER A 455 28.46 27.07 -8.69
CA SER A 455 28.21 28.27 -7.86
C SER A 455 28.59 28.06 -6.37
N LYS A 456 29.25 26.96 -6.04
CA LYS A 456 29.71 26.65 -4.68
C LYS A 456 31.05 27.36 -4.38
N THR A 457 31.40 27.43 -3.10
CA THR A 457 32.66 27.95 -2.58
C THR A 457 33.82 26.94 -2.59
N ARG A 458 33.57 25.73 -3.11
CA ARG A 458 34.54 24.63 -3.21
C ARG A 458 34.56 24.04 -4.62
N ASP A 459 35.67 23.41 -4.95
CA ASP A 459 35.79 22.62 -6.17
C ASP A 459 34.85 21.41 -6.11
N ILE A 460 34.30 21.00 -7.26
CA ILE A 460 33.49 19.79 -7.40
C ILE A 460 33.99 18.93 -8.56
N GLU A 461 33.87 17.63 -8.43
CA GLU A 461 34.04 16.68 -9.51
C GLU A 461 32.66 16.29 -10.04
N VAL A 462 32.45 16.41 -11.35
CA VAL A 462 31.16 16.18 -12.00
C VAL A 462 31.34 15.13 -13.08
N HIS A 463 30.56 14.09 -12.99
CA HIS A 463 30.32 13.10 -14.05
C HIS A 463 29.24 13.63 -14.97
N ILE A 464 29.58 13.89 -16.24
CA ILE A 464 28.65 14.44 -17.22
C ILE A 464 28.30 13.35 -18.22
N GLU A 465 27.02 13.20 -18.51
CA GLU A 465 26.51 12.29 -19.53
C GLU A 465 25.69 13.05 -20.57
N ASP A 466 25.98 12.84 -21.84
CA ASP A 466 25.11 13.20 -22.97
C ASP A 466 25.10 12.03 -23.96
N GLN A 467 24.36 12.11 -25.04
CA GLN A 467 24.26 10.99 -25.98
C GLN A 467 24.16 11.45 -27.44
N ILE A 468 24.65 10.58 -28.32
CA ILE A 468 24.36 10.60 -29.75
C ILE A 468 23.36 9.48 -30.10
N PRO A 469 22.55 9.63 -31.16
CA PRO A 469 21.69 8.57 -31.60
C PRO A 469 22.50 7.38 -32.16
N LEU A 470 21.98 6.19 -31.99
CA LEU A 470 22.47 4.98 -32.68
C LEU A 470 21.44 4.56 -33.74
N SER A 471 21.90 3.89 -34.79
CA SER A 471 21.02 3.35 -35.84
C SER A 471 21.19 1.84 -35.97
N LYS A 472 20.06 1.12 -36.07
CA LYS A 472 20.00 -0.29 -36.49
C LYS A 472 19.82 -0.43 -38.01
N LEU A 473 19.65 0.70 -38.73
CA LEU A 473 19.44 0.72 -40.17
C LEU A 473 20.79 0.88 -40.88
N ASN A 474 21.15 -0.04 -41.78
CA ASN A 474 22.38 -0.03 -42.54
C ASN A 474 22.55 1.22 -43.42
N GLU A 475 21.44 1.88 -43.78
CA GLU A 475 21.42 3.08 -44.64
C GLU A 475 21.66 4.37 -43.84
N VAL A 476 21.61 4.31 -42.49
CA VAL A 476 21.78 5.47 -41.60
C VAL A 476 23.10 5.35 -40.86
N GLU A 477 23.98 6.29 -41.13
CA GLU A 477 25.30 6.35 -40.50
C GLU A 477 25.34 7.51 -39.50
N VAL A 478 25.85 7.28 -38.30
CA VAL A 478 26.13 8.32 -37.29
C VAL A 478 27.62 8.39 -37.05
N GLU A 479 28.19 9.57 -37.26
CA GLU A 479 29.61 9.82 -37.14
C GLU A 479 29.87 10.95 -36.12
N THR A 480 30.71 10.69 -35.12
CA THR A 480 31.15 11.72 -34.18
C THR A 480 32.16 12.64 -34.82
N LYS A 481 32.06 13.97 -34.61
CA LYS A 481 32.95 14.97 -35.13
C LYS A 481 33.78 15.63 -34.04
N GLU A 482 33.17 15.92 -32.89
CA GLU A 482 33.85 16.54 -31.75
C GLU A 482 33.17 16.11 -30.45
N LEU A 483 33.96 15.66 -29.49
CA LEU A 483 33.48 15.22 -28.17
C LEU A 483 34.08 16.00 -27.01
N SER A 484 34.94 17.03 -27.24
CA SER A 484 35.64 17.81 -26.21
C SER A 484 36.29 16.94 -25.13
N GLY A 485 36.93 15.82 -25.54
CA GLY A 485 37.61 14.89 -24.65
C GLY A 485 36.65 13.90 -23.93
N GLY A 486 35.41 13.78 -24.39
CA GLY A 486 34.48 12.78 -23.89
C GLY A 486 34.77 11.38 -24.43
N ILE A 487 34.40 10.37 -23.65
CA ILE A 487 34.51 8.95 -23.99
C ILE A 487 33.12 8.47 -24.48
N LEU A 488 33.05 7.95 -25.70
CA LEU A 488 31.85 7.40 -26.29
C LEU A 488 31.75 5.91 -26.04
N ASP A 489 30.67 5.46 -25.42
CA ASP A 489 30.27 4.06 -25.44
C ASP A 489 29.48 3.78 -26.73
N GLN A 490 30.05 2.98 -27.61
CA GLN A 490 29.46 2.63 -28.90
C GLN A 490 28.23 1.74 -28.81
N ASN A 491 28.02 1.05 -27.68
CA ASN A 491 26.90 0.12 -27.51
C ASN A 491 25.58 0.87 -27.20
N ASN A 492 25.66 1.99 -26.49
CA ASN A 492 24.48 2.77 -26.06
C ASN A 492 24.47 4.22 -26.55
N GLY A 493 25.57 4.69 -27.15
CA GLY A 493 25.72 6.05 -27.66
C GLY A 493 25.90 7.12 -26.59
N ILE A 494 26.15 6.73 -25.34
CA ILE A 494 26.39 7.65 -24.23
C ILE A 494 27.84 8.17 -24.29
N ILE A 495 27.98 9.47 -24.07
CA ILE A 495 29.27 10.13 -23.98
C ILE A 495 29.46 10.61 -22.55
N THR A 496 30.59 10.29 -21.96
CA THR A 496 30.93 10.63 -20.57
C THR A 496 32.12 11.56 -20.49
N TRP A 497 32.07 12.52 -19.56
CA TRP A 497 33.17 13.39 -19.18
C TRP A 497 33.30 13.43 -17.66
N ASN A 498 34.46 13.13 -17.13
CA ASN A 498 34.78 13.36 -15.71
C ASN A 498 35.59 14.64 -15.61
N VAL A 499 35.04 15.65 -14.93
CA VAL A 499 35.66 16.99 -14.92
C VAL A 499 35.63 17.58 -13.52
N LYS A 500 36.76 18.23 -13.18
CA LYS A 500 36.86 19.05 -11.98
C LYS A 500 36.52 20.49 -12.31
N ILE A 501 35.55 21.08 -11.60
CA ILE A 501 35.10 22.45 -11.79
C ILE A 501 35.46 23.26 -10.53
N PRO A 502 36.38 24.24 -10.64
CA PRO A 502 36.76 25.05 -9.49
C PRO A 502 35.60 25.88 -8.94
N ALA A 503 35.75 26.32 -7.68
CA ALA A 503 34.78 27.16 -6.99
C ALA A 503 34.41 28.41 -7.80
N GLY A 504 33.12 28.66 -8.01
CA GLY A 504 32.62 29.83 -8.73
C GLY A 504 32.91 29.86 -10.25
N LYS A 505 33.43 28.77 -10.84
CA LYS A 505 33.79 28.70 -12.26
C LYS A 505 32.80 27.89 -13.08
N SER A 506 32.88 28.08 -14.41
CA SER A 506 32.13 27.31 -15.40
C SER A 506 33.08 26.61 -16.35
N ILE A 507 32.63 25.49 -16.89
CA ILE A 507 33.29 24.79 -17.99
C ILE A 507 32.34 24.63 -19.14
N LYS A 508 32.91 24.50 -20.36
CA LYS A 508 32.17 24.24 -21.59
C LYS A 508 32.61 22.93 -22.23
N LYS A 509 31.68 22.17 -22.75
CA LYS A 509 31.90 20.98 -23.58
C LYS A 509 31.13 21.13 -24.88
N ILE A 510 31.72 20.69 -25.97
CA ILE A 510 31.12 20.71 -27.29
C ILE A 510 30.91 19.27 -27.77
N LEU A 511 29.69 18.98 -28.17
CA LEU A 511 29.29 17.70 -28.78
C LEU A 511 28.88 17.96 -30.21
N LYS A 512 29.63 17.41 -31.20
CA LYS A 512 29.25 17.46 -32.61
C LYS A 512 29.19 16.07 -33.21
N TYR A 513 28.14 15.81 -33.96
CA TYR A 513 27.97 14.59 -34.72
C TYR A 513 27.24 14.85 -36.05
N GLN A 514 27.42 13.95 -36.99
CA GLN A 514 26.77 13.99 -38.29
C GLN A 514 25.94 12.73 -38.48
N VAL A 515 24.70 12.92 -38.97
CA VAL A 515 23.83 11.80 -39.36
C VAL A 515 23.66 11.84 -40.88
N ARG A 516 24.01 10.73 -41.56
CA ARG A 516 23.87 10.54 -43.00
C ARG A 516 22.74 9.53 -43.25
N TYR A 517 21.80 9.90 -44.13
CA TYR A 517 20.63 9.06 -44.39
C TYR A 517 20.05 9.33 -45.81
N PRO A 518 19.30 8.39 -46.41
CA PRO A 518 18.65 8.54 -47.71
C PRO A 518 17.67 9.72 -47.73
N LYS A 519 17.55 10.41 -48.86
CA LYS A 519 16.61 11.53 -49.05
C LYS A 519 15.15 11.16 -48.83
N SER A 520 14.76 9.93 -49.15
CA SER A 520 13.43 9.37 -48.96
C SER A 520 13.04 9.19 -47.52
N MET A 521 14.02 9.14 -46.63
CA MET A 521 13.81 8.89 -45.18
C MET A 521 13.59 10.18 -44.41
N LYS A 522 12.63 10.17 -43.50
CA LYS A 522 12.39 11.24 -42.51
C LYS A 522 12.85 10.75 -41.15
N LEU A 523 13.90 11.36 -40.61
CA LEU A 523 14.38 11.09 -39.24
C LEU A 523 14.00 12.26 -38.34
N ILE A 524 13.61 11.94 -37.11
CA ILE A 524 13.45 12.91 -36.04
C ILE A 524 14.82 13.01 -35.37
N LEU A 525 15.52 14.08 -35.62
CA LEU A 525 16.77 14.46 -34.99
C LEU A 525 16.49 15.62 -34.05
N GLU A 526 17.24 15.70 -32.93
CA GLU A 526 17.07 16.78 -31.94
C GLU A 526 17.15 18.18 -32.51
#